data_6b66952a1eed5fa974784d0f30b2e993
#
_entry.id   6b66952a1eed5fa974784d0f30b2e993
#
_cell.length_a   1.000
_cell.length_b   1.000
_cell.length_c   1.000
_cell.angle_alpha   90.00
_cell.angle_beta   90.00
_cell.angle_gamma   90.00
#
_symmetry.space_group_name_H-M   'P 1'
#
loop_
_entity.id
_entity.type
_entity.pdbx_description
1 polymer ?
#
loop_
_entity_poly.entity_id
_entity_poly.type
_entity_poly.pdbx_seq_one_letter_code
_entity_poly.pdbx_strand_id
1 'polypeptide(L)'
;MSKILIIDDEAQIRSLLARMMELEGYEVCQAGDCKSALKQLELHSPDVALCDVFLPDGNGVDLVLAIKKTAPNVEVILLTAHGNIPDGVQAIKNGAFDYITKGD
;
A
#
# COMPACT_ATOMS: atom_id res chain seq x y z
N MET A 1 11.28 15.65 -0.53
CA MET A 1 10.03 15.32 -1.20
C MET A 1 9.56 13.95 -0.73
N SER A 2 8.29 13.82 -0.44
CA SER A 2 7.76 12.53 0.05
C SER A 2 7.68 11.50 -1.07
N LYS A 3 7.96 10.26 -0.72
CA LYS A 3 7.94 9.14 -1.65
C LYS A 3 6.82 8.17 -1.25
N ILE A 4 6.02 7.76 -2.22
CA ILE A 4 4.88 6.87 -2.02
C ILE A 4 5.11 5.57 -2.79
N LEU A 5 4.91 4.45 -2.09
CA LEU A 5 4.88 3.13 -2.72
C LEU A 5 3.42 2.74 -2.95
N ILE A 6 3.06 2.40 -4.18
CA ILE A 6 1.71 1.94 -4.52
C ILE A 6 1.77 0.45 -4.81
N ILE A 7 0.97 -0.31 -4.07
CA ILE A 7 0.95 -1.78 -4.13
C ILE A 7 -0.44 -2.23 -4.57
N ASP A 8 -0.53 -2.66 -5.83
CA ASP A 8 -1.79 -3.10 -6.43
C ASP A 8 -1.46 -4.02 -7.60
N ASP A 9 -2.13 -5.15 -7.72
CA ASP A 9 -1.87 -6.11 -8.80
C ASP A 9 -2.47 -5.69 -10.14
N GLU A 10 -3.44 -4.78 -10.12
CA GLU A 10 -4.03 -4.25 -11.34
C GLU A 10 -3.17 -3.11 -11.89
N ALA A 11 -2.41 -3.41 -12.94
CA ALA A 11 -1.44 -2.47 -13.51
C ALA A 11 -2.06 -1.13 -13.93
N GLN A 12 -3.28 -1.15 -14.47
CA GLN A 12 -3.94 0.08 -14.92
C GLN A 12 -4.30 0.99 -13.75
N ILE A 13 -4.85 0.41 -12.67
CA ILE A 13 -5.21 1.17 -11.47
C ILE A 13 -3.94 1.68 -10.79
N ARG A 14 -2.94 0.81 -10.68
CA ARG A 14 -1.66 1.19 -10.09
C ARG A 14 -1.02 2.36 -10.82
N SER A 15 -0.99 2.30 -12.15
CA SER A 15 -0.43 3.38 -12.98
C SER A 15 -1.22 4.67 -12.85
N LEU A 16 -2.55 4.59 -12.77
CA LEU A 16 -3.39 5.76 -12.60
C LEU A 16 -3.12 6.44 -11.25
N LEU A 17 -3.08 5.65 -10.18
CA LEU A 17 -2.78 6.19 -8.85
C LEU A 17 -1.38 6.82 -8.81
N ALA A 18 -0.41 6.16 -9.44
CA ALA A 18 0.96 6.69 -9.53
C ALA A 18 0.97 8.05 -10.22
N ARG A 19 0.26 8.15 -11.34
CA ARG A 19 0.19 9.41 -12.09
C ARG A 19 -0.46 10.52 -11.26
N MET A 20 -1.54 10.20 -10.55
CA MET A 20 -2.23 11.16 -9.70
C MET A 20 -1.30 11.68 -8.60
N MET A 21 -0.55 10.79 -7.96
CA MET A 21 0.38 11.18 -6.89
C MET A 21 1.55 12.01 -7.45
N GLU A 22 2.07 11.65 -8.62
CA GLU A 22 3.13 12.41 -9.27
C GLU A 22 2.68 13.84 -9.62
N LEU A 23 1.44 13.99 -10.07
CA LEU A 23 0.87 15.30 -10.36
C LEU A 23 0.74 16.17 -9.11
N GLU A 24 0.64 15.55 -7.93
CA GLU A 24 0.61 16.27 -6.66
C GLU A 24 2.02 16.55 -6.12
N GLY A 25 3.06 16.16 -6.84
CA GLY A 25 4.43 16.46 -6.47
C GLY A 25 5.16 15.37 -5.71
N TYR A 26 4.58 14.17 -5.57
CA TYR A 26 5.23 13.07 -4.88
C TYR A 26 6.10 12.25 -5.82
N GLU A 27 7.17 11.68 -5.28
CA GLU A 27 7.88 10.61 -5.96
C GLU A 27 7.12 9.30 -5.72
N VAL A 28 7.05 8.45 -6.75
CA VAL A 28 6.25 7.22 -6.68
C VAL A 28 7.08 6.02 -7.10
N CYS A 29 6.97 4.93 -6.34
CA CYS A 29 7.41 3.62 -6.77
C CYS A 29 6.21 2.66 -6.73
N GLN A 30 6.28 1.57 -7.46
CA GLN A 30 5.14 0.68 -7.69
C GLN A 30 5.52 -0.77 -7.47
N ALA A 31 4.56 -1.55 -6.97
CA ALA A 31 4.71 -2.99 -6.81
C ALA A 31 3.38 -3.68 -7.12
N GLY A 32 3.45 -4.85 -7.74
CA GLY A 32 2.26 -5.61 -8.11
C GLY A 32 1.96 -6.80 -7.21
N ASP A 33 2.82 -7.09 -6.23
CA ASP A 33 2.64 -8.22 -5.31
C ASP A 33 3.39 -7.95 -4.00
N CYS A 34 3.23 -8.86 -3.03
CA CYS A 34 3.86 -8.71 -1.72
C CYS A 34 5.39 -8.74 -1.83
N LYS A 35 5.92 -9.67 -2.61
CA LYS A 35 7.37 -9.83 -2.75
C LYS A 35 8.02 -8.58 -3.32
N SER A 36 7.48 -8.05 -4.41
CA SER A 36 8.01 -6.82 -5.02
C SER A 36 7.79 -5.62 -4.14
N ALA A 37 6.71 -5.59 -3.35
CA ALA A 37 6.47 -4.51 -2.40
C ALA A 37 7.57 -4.42 -1.36
N LEU A 38 7.94 -5.55 -0.77
CA LEU A 38 9.02 -5.59 0.22
C LEU A 38 10.36 -5.20 -0.39
N LYS A 39 10.59 -5.58 -1.63
CA LYS A 39 11.81 -5.20 -2.36
C LYS A 39 11.85 -3.69 -2.63
N GLN A 40 10.74 -3.12 -3.08
CA GLN A 40 10.65 -1.67 -3.32
C GLN A 40 10.82 -0.89 -2.03
N LEU A 41 10.27 -1.40 -0.92
CA LEU A 41 10.42 -0.81 0.39
C LEU A 41 11.91 -0.69 0.77
N GLU A 42 12.68 -1.74 0.54
CA GLU A 42 14.10 -1.77 0.84
C GLU A 42 14.89 -0.84 -0.08
N LEU A 43 14.59 -0.86 -1.38
CA LEU A 43 15.33 -0.10 -2.38
C LEU A 43 15.07 1.41 -2.31
N HIS A 44 13.86 1.81 -1.98
CA HIS A 44 13.43 3.20 -2.13
C HIS A 44 13.09 3.91 -0.84
N SER A 45 12.95 3.20 0.27
CA SER A 45 12.62 3.77 1.58
C SER A 45 11.46 4.77 1.51
N PRO A 46 10.27 4.34 1.04
CA PRO A 46 9.14 5.26 0.92
C PRO A 46 8.67 5.76 2.28
N ASP A 47 7.99 6.89 2.29
CA ASP A 47 7.38 7.46 3.50
C ASP A 47 6.01 6.89 3.75
N VAL A 48 5.27 6.58 2.67
CA VAL A 48 3.90 6.09 2.72
C VAL A 48 3.75 4.93 1.75
N ALA A 49 2.99 3.91 2.12
CA ALA A 49 2.61 2.82 1.25
C ALA A 49 1.09 2.75 1.15
N LEU A 50 0.57 2.79 -0.07
CA LEU A 50 -0.84 2.52 -0.36
C LEU A 50 -0.93 1.07 -0.80
N CYS A 51 -1.69 0.26 -0.09
CA CYS A 51 -1.69 -1.19 -0.28
C CYS A 51 -3.09 -1.74 -0.49
N ASP A 52 -3.30 -2.44 -1.61
CA ASP A 52 -4.53 -3.18 -1.87
C ASP A 52 -4.60 -4.43 -0.97
N VAL A 53 -5.81 -4.90 -0.70
CA VAL A 53 -6.02 -6.09 0.13
C VAL A 53 -5.62 -7.36 -0.62
N PHE A 54 -6.09 -7.53 -1.87
CA PHE A 54 -5.87 -8.76 -2.62
C PHE A 54 -4.64 -8.65 -3.52
N LEU A 55 -3.67 -9.52 -3.27
CA LEU A 55 -2.43 -9.58 -4.02
C LEU A 55 -2.18 -11.03 -4.46
N PRO A 56 -1.47 -11.25 -5.59
CA PRO A 56 -1.30 -12.60 -6.12
C PRO A 56 -0.61 -13.58 -5.18
N ASP A 57 0.27 -13.09 -4.34
CA ASP A 57 1.10 -13.91 -3.44
C ASP A 57 0.79 -13.70 -1.96
N GLY A 58 -0.39 -13.13 -1.65
CA GLY A 58 -0.78 -12.90 -0.28
C GLY A 58 -1.89 -11.86 -0.18
N ASN A 59 -1.91 -11.13 0.92
CA ASN A 59 -2.89 -10.07 1.10
C ASN A 59 -2.28 -8.86 1.80
N GLY A 60 -2.92 -7.71 1.61
CA GLY A 60 -2.45 -6.45 2.15
C GLY A 60 -2.53 -6.35 3.67
N VAL A 61 -3.49 -7.04 4.28
CA VAL A 61 -3.66 -7.01 5.73
C VAL A 61 -2.42 -7.60 6.43
N ASP A 62 -1.95 -8.75 5.94
CA ASP A 62 -0.73 -9.38 6.45
C ASP A 62 0.52 -8.61 6.03
N LEU A 63 0.49 -8.01 4.83
CA LEU A 63 1.62 -7.23 4.34
C LEU A 63 1.86 -5.99 5.20
N VAL A 64 0.80 -5.36 5.73
CA VAL A 64 0.94 -4.25 6.69
C VAL A 64 1.85 -4.65 7.83
N LEU A 65 1.60 -5.82 8.41
CA LEU A 65 2.41 -6.31 9.54
C LEU A 65 3.88 -6.48 9.12
N ALA A 66 4.12 -7.08 7.96
CA ALA A 66 5.48 -7.28 7.44
C ALA A 66 6.19 -5.95 7.19
N ILE A 67 5.49 -4.98 6.60
CA ILE A 67 6.05 -3.65 6.34
C ILE A 67 6.42 -2.96 7.65
N LYS A 68 5.53 -2.99 8.63
CA LYS A 68 5.77 -2.31 9.92
C LYS A 68 6.89 -2.96 10.71
N LYS A 69 7.11 -4.26 10.56
CA LYS A 69 8.26 -4.95 11.17
C LYS A 69 9.58 -4.57 10.51
N THR A 70 9.56 -4.45 9.18
CA THR A 70 10.76 -4.15 8.39
C THR A 70 11.12 -2.67 8.42
N ALA A 71 10.10 -1.80 8.32
CA ALA A 71 10.27 -0.36 8.22
C ALA A 71 9.22 0.35 9.08
N PRO A 72 9.42 0.43 10.40
CA PRO A 72 8.40 0.97 11.32
C PRO A 72 7.97 2.41 11.03
N ASN A 73 8.82 3.17 10.36
CA ASN A 73 8.54 4.58 10.07
C ASN A 73 7.69 4.80 8.83
N VAL A 74 7.45 3.75 8.04
CA VAL A 74 6.60 3.86 6.86
C VAL A 74 5.15 3.82 7.31
N GLU A 75 4.36 4.82 6.92
CA GLU A 75 2.94 4.83 7.17
C GLU A 75 2.23 4.03 6.09
N VAL A 76 1.36 3.11 6.47
CA VAL A 76 0.64 2.25 5.53
C VAL A 76 -0.83 2.59 5.55
N ILE A 77 -1.40 2.79 4.36
CA ILE A 77 -2.83 2.99 4.17
C ILE A 77 -3.36 1.84 3.33
N LEU A 78 -4.30 1.09 3.88
CA LEU A 78 -4.90 -0.04 3.18
C LEU A 78 -6.07 0.45 2.32
N LEU A 79 -6.14 -0.05 1.09
CA LEU A 79 -7.26 0.22 0.19
C LEU A 79 -8.17 -1.01 0.19
N THR A 80 -9.37 -0.87 0.75
CA THR A 80 -10.31 -1.98 0.90
C THR A 80 -11.46 -1.87 -0.09
N ALA A 81 -12.07 -3.01 -0.41
CA ALA A 81 -13.32 -3.01 -1.15
C ALA A 81 -14.44 -2.44 -0.29
N HIS A 82 -15.45 -1.89 -0.95
CA HIS A 82 -16.63 -1.36 -0.26
C HIS A 82 -17.25 -2.43 0.65
N GLY A 83 -17.51 -2.06 1.90
CA GLY A 83 -18.12 -2.96 2.88
C GLY A 83 -17.15 -3.90 3.59
N ASN A 84 -15.86 -3.89 3.27
CA ASN A 84 -14.88 -4.80 3.88
C ASN A 84 -14.23 -4.17 5.13
N ILE A 85 -15.07 -3.83 6.09
CA ILE A 85 -14.64 -3.20 7.36
C ILE A 85 -13.72 -4.12 8.19
N PRO A 86 -13.97 -5.44 8.29
CA PRO A 86 -13.10 -6.31 9.08
C PRO A 86 -11.63 -6.29 8.64
N ASP A 87 -11.36 -6.22 7.34
CA ASP A 87 -9.98 -6.12 6.84
C ASP A 87 -9.34 -4.80 7.25
N GLY A 88 -10.10 -3.70 7.16
CA GLY A 88 -9.61 -2.40 7.60
C GLY A 88 -9.26 -2.38 9.08
N VAL A 89 -10.14 -2.93 9.91
CA VAL A 89 -9.92 -3.00 11.36
C VAL A 89 -8.68 -3.85 11.67
N GLN A 90 -8.53 -5.00 11.02
CA GLN A 90 -7.36 -5.85 11.24
C GLN A 90 -6.07 -5.16 10.78
N ALA A 91 -6.12 -4.41 9.67
CA ALA A 91 -4.97 -3.65 9.20
C ALA A 91 -4.51 -2.62 10.25
N ILE A 92 -5.46 -1.91 10.86
CA ILE A 92 -5.13 -0.96 11.93
C ILE A 92 -4.47 -1.68 13.10
N LYS A 93 -5.00 -2.83 13.51
CA LYS A 93 -4.39 -3.64 14.58
C LYS A 93 -2.97 -4.09 14.22
N ASN A 94 -2.71 -4.32 12.94
CA ASN A 94 -1.39 -4.73 12.44
C ASN A 94 -0.42 -3.54 12.32
N GLY A 95 -0.90 -2.32 12.51
CA GLY A 95 -0.05 -1.13 12.52
C GLY A 95 -0.27 -0.16 11.37
N ALA A 96 -1.30 -0.37 10.54
CA ALA A 96 -1.63 0.60 9.48
C ALA A 96 -2.04 1.93 10.09
N PHE A 97 -1.70 3.01 9.41
CA PHE A 97 -2.14 4.34 9.81
C PHE A 97 -3.65 4.50 9.64
N ASP A 98 -4.18 3.99 8.54
CA ASP A 98 -5.59 4.11 8.22
C ASP A 98 -5.97 3.10 7.14
N TYR A 99 -7.26 3.02 6.84
CA TYR A 99 -7.75 2.34 5.65
C TYR A 99 -8.78 3.20 4.95
N ILE A 100 -8.84 3.06 3.63
CA ILE A 100 -9.77 3.82 2.79
C ILE A 100 -10.52 2.82 1.95
N THR A 101 -11.86 2.94 1.90
CA THR A 101 -12.66 2.09 1.02
C THR A 101 -12.56 2.59 -0.41
N LYS A 102 -12.33 1.67 -1.34
CA LYS A 102 -12.41 1.99 -2.76
C LYS A 102 -13.86 2.33 -3.11
N GLY A 103 -14.05 3.32 -3.93
CA GLY A 103 -15.38 3.68 -4.40
C GLY A 103 -16.01 2.57 -5.24
N ASP A 104 -17.28 2.67 -5.50
CA ASP A 104 -18.01 1.72 -6.32
C ASP A 104 -17.56 1.76 -7.78
#